data_6c5c635ac0b7f03c6316ddd06d544aa8
#
_entry.id   6c5c635ac0b7f03c6316ddd06d544aa8
#
_cell.length_a   1.000
_cell.length_b   1.000
_cell.length_c   1.000
_cell.angle_alpha   90.00
_cell.angle_beta   90.00
_cell.angle_gamma   90.00
#
_symmetry.space_group_name_H-M   'P 1'
#
loop_
_entity.id
_entity.type
_entity.pdbx_description
1 polymer ?
#
loop_
_entity_poly.entity_id
_entity_poly.type
_entity_poly.pdbx_seq_one_letter_code
_entity_poly.pdbx_strand_id
1 'polypeptide(L)'
;MRCPVKERGSLVARHDFDSLSTDSAIEVRAARSFELSILADMGHRMVPGVQITEPTLRKYLAFDPECILTFSRQERLLGAIAFLYLNSRGHDALILGEISLTHPDIGFLAGRNDEVSATYIWAIAATGRGIAGLGKAAAHLRTPRYVGADCFAQPSTAAGRDLLTATGFKPIPSFQPDLWCYERPWNRLPSNTSAVKSTRSFADARH
;
A
#
# COMPACT_ATOMS: atom_id res chain seq x y z
N MET A 1 -44.68 22.19 -4.80
CA MET A 1 -43.42 22.41 -5.54
C MET A 1 -42.28 21.82 -4.69
N ARG A 2 -41.74 20.66 -5.06
CA ARG A 2 -40.59 20.03 -4.39
C ARG A 2 -39.37 20.26 -5.27
N CYS A 3 -38.35 20.96 -4.75
CA CYS A 3 -37.06 21.09 -5.45
C CYS A 3 -36.35 19.74 -5.52
N PRO A 4 -35.79 19.35 -6.67
CA PRO A 4 -34.96 18.15 -6.76
C PRO A 4 -33.64 18.40 -6.08
N VAL A 5 -33.31 17.54 -5.10
CA VAL A 5 -31.99 17.44 -4.51
C VAL A 5 -31.03 16.95 -5.59
N LYS A 6 -30.15 17.83 -6.04
CA LYS A 6 -29.05 17.50 -6.94
C LYS A 6 -28.07 16.62 -6.18
N GLU A 7 -28.10 15.31 -6.41
CA GLU A 7 -27.01 14.41 -6.02
C GLU A 7 -25.73 14.91 -6.68
N ARG A 8 -24.83 15.45 -5.87
CA ARG A 8 -23.46 15.70 -6.32
C ARG A 8 -22.78 14.33 -6.42
N GLY A 9 -22.84 13.74 -7.59
CA GLY A 9 -21.99 12.60 -7.93
C GLY A 9 -20.54 13.01 -7.74
N SER A 10 -19.89 12.44 -6.76
CA SER A 10 -18.45 12.57 -6.54
C SER A 10 -17.75 11.95 -7.75
N LEU A 11 -17.35 12.78 -8.69
CA LEU A 11 -16.38 12.45 -9.74
C LEU A 11 -14.99 12.43 -9.10
N VAL A 12 -14.76 11.49 -8.18
CA VAL A 12 -13.41 11.13 -7.77
C VAL A 12 -12.85 10.32 -8.92
N ALA A 13 -12.00 10.95 -9.73
CA ALA A 13 -11.21 10.22 -10.72
C ALA A 13 -10.45 9.12 -9.98
N ARG A 14 -10.81 7.85 -10.26
CA ARG A 14 -10.10 6.70 -9.70
C ARG A 14 -8.71 6.68 -10.34
N HIS A 15 -7.72 7.06 -9.57
CA HIS A 15 -6.34 6.90 -9.95
C HIS A 15 -5.89 5.52 -9.50
N ASP A 16 -5.30 4.78 -10.41
CA ASP A 16 -4.61 3.54 -10.09
C ASP A 16 -3.33 3.89 -9.32
N PHE A 17 -3.02 3.17 -8.23
CA PHE A 17 -1.84 3.43 -7.39
C PHE A 17 -0.56 3.50 -8.21
N ASP A 18 -0.41 2.62 -9.19
CA ASP A 18 0.75 2.59 -10.07
C ASP A 18 0.78 3.73 -11.10
N SER A 19 -0.32 4.43 -11.32
CA SER A 19 -0.43 5.55 -12.27
C SER A 19 -0.52 6.92 -11.61
N LEU A 20 -0.29 7.00 -10.29
CA LEU A 20 -0.30 8.27 -9.56
C LEU A 20 0.66 9.29 -10.18
N SER A 21 0.15 10.49 -10.40
CA SER A 21 0.93 11.62 -10.92
C SER A 21 2.05 12.01 -9.94
N THR A 22 3.23 12.32 -10.49
CA THR A 22 4.36 12.80 -9.70
C THR A 22 4.44 14.33 -9.74
N ASP A 23 4.36 14.97 -8.57
CA ASP A 23 4.67 16.41 -8.47
C ASP A 23 6.19 16.59 -8.46
N SER A 24 6.73 17.30 -9.44
CA SER A 24 8.16 17.56 -9.57
C SER A 24 8.72 18.40 -8.41
N ALA A 25 7.87 19.21 -7.75
CA ALA A 25 8.25 20.06 -6.64
C ALA A 25 8.42 19.30 -5.31
N ILE A 26 7.93 18.05 -5.22
CA ILE A 26 8.11 17.20 -4.05
C ILE A 26 9.30 16.28 -4.29
N GLU A 27 10.29 16.36 -3.42
CA GLU A 27 11.39 15.41 -3.35
C GLU A 27 10.98 14.21 -2.50
N VAL A 28 11.28 12.99 -2.97
CA VAL A 28 11.07 11.75 -2.22
C VAL A 28 12.38 10.98 -2.17
N ARG A 29 12.80 10.63 -0.97
CA ARG A 29 14.05 9.92 -0.70
C ARG A 29 13.94 9.06 0.55
N ALA A 30 14.88 8.15 0.73
CA ALA A 30 15.00 7.40 1.98
C ALA A 30 15.22 8.35 3.17
N ALA A 31 14.60 8.00 4.30
CA ALA A 31 14.74 8.75 5.55
C ALA A 31 16.19 8.71 6.05
N ARG A 32 16.62 9.80 6.69
CA ARG A 32 17.90 9.88 7.37
C ARG A 32 17.74 9.67 8.87
N SER A 33 18.75 9.13 9.53
CA SER A 33 18.69 8.79 10.96
C SER A 33 18.32 9.98 11.85
N PHE A 34 18.72 11.20 11.50
CA PHE A 34 18.40 12.39 12.27
C PHE A 34 16.95 12.88 12.10
N GLU A 35 16.22 12.36 11.13
CA GLU A 35 14.80 12.69 10.89
C GLU A 35 13.85 11.81 11.70
N LEU A 36 14.34 10.71 12.28
CA LEU A 36 13.48 9.66 12.86
C LEU A 36 12.65 10.15 14.05
N SER A 37 13.18 11.06 14.89
CA SER A 37 12.40 11.63 16.00
C SER A 37 11.21 12.45 15.47
N ILE A 38 11.44 13.28 14.45
CA ILE A 38 10.40 14.09 13.82
C ILE A 38 9.35 13.19 13.15
N LEU A 39 9.80 12.11 12.49
CA LEU A 39 8.91 11.14 11.86
C LEU A 39 8.08 10.35 12.88
N ALA A 40 8.66 9.95 14.00
CA ALA A 40 7.95 9.31 15.11
C ALA A 40 6.85 10.23 15.67
N ASP A 41 7.17 11.49 15.94
CA ASP A 41 6.21 12.49 16.39
C ASP A 41 5.10 12.74 15.37
N MET A 42 5.43 12.78 14.09
CA MET A 42 4.46 12.91 13.02
C MET A 42 3.54 11.71 12.95
N GLY A 43 4.09 10.50 12.99
CA GLY A 43 3.34 9.24 13.01
C GLY A 43 2.38 9.18 14.19
N HIS A 44 2.85 9.49 15.39
CA HIS A 44 2.03 9.50 16.61
C HIS A 44 0.83 10.46 16.52
N ARG A 45 1.02 11.63 15.90
CA ARG A 45 -0.04 12.64 15.77
C ARG A 45 -1.04 12.33 14.66
N MET A 46 -0.60 11.68 13.59
CA MET A 46 -1.38 11.59 12.35
C MET A 46 -1.91 10.18 12.06
N VAL A 47 -1.35 9.15 12.68
CA VAL A 47 -1.74 7.75 12.43
C VAL A 47 -2.23 7.11 13.73
N PRO A 48 -3.54 7.19 14.01
CA PRO A 48 -4.13 6.61 15.23
C PRO A 48 -3.87 5.10 15.32
N GLY A 49 -3.59 4.63 16.55
CA GLY A 49 -3.41 3.20 16.83
C GLY A 49 -2.01 2.64 16.49
N VAL A 50 -1.16 3.41 15.84
CA VAL A 50 0.22 3.00 15.56
C VAL A 50 1.17 3.65 16.55
N GLN A 51 1.82 2.83 17.40
CA GLN A 51 2.84 3.29 18.33
C GLN A 51 4.22 3.28 17.66
N ILE A 52 4.45 4.27 16.81
CA ILE A 52 5.74 4.44 16.13
C ILE A 52 6.66 5.23 17.06
N THR A 53 7.76 4.61 17.50
CA THR A 53 8.80 5.27 18.27
C THR A 53 10.08 5.43 17.45
N GLU A 54 10.92 6.41 17.80
CA GLU A 54 12.23 6.57 17.13
C GLU A 54 13.08 5.28 17.17
N PRO A 55 13.22 4.58 18.31
CA PRO A 55 13.98 3.31 18.34
C PRO A 55 13.40 2.26 17.38
N THR A 56 12.08 2.18 17.27
CA THR A 56 11.41 1.27 16.34
C THR A 56 11.74 1.64 14.90
N LEU A 57 11.60 2.89 14.51
CA LEU A 57 11.96 3.35 13.16
C LEU A 57 13.45 3.11 12.86
N ARG A 58 14.34 3.36 13.82
CA ARG A 58 15.78 3.12 13.70
C ARG A 58 16.10 1.66 13.44
N LYS A 59 15.42 0.74 14.15
CA LYS A 59 15.56 -0.71 13.95
C LYS A 59 15.23 -1.11 12.51
N TYR A 60 14.10 -0.64 11.97
CA TYR A 60 13.69 -1.00 10.61
C TYR A 60 14.52 -0.30 9.55
N LEU A 61 14.89 0.97 9.75
CA LEU A 61 15.77 1.68 8.82
C LEU A 61 17.17 1.05 8.73
N ALA A 62 17.68 0.50 9.85
CA ALA A 62 18.94 -0.25 9.85
C ALA A 62 18.83 -1.58 9.12
N PHE A 63 17.66 -2.21 9.15
CA PHE A 63 17.38 -3.47 8.45
C PHE A 63 17.19 -3.24 6.93
N ASP A 64 16.40 -2.22 6.55
CA ASP A 64 16.20 -1.81 5.17
C ASP A 64 16.11 -0.27 5.09
N PRO A 65 17.12 0.41 4.52
CA PRO A 65 17.13 1.87 4.40
C PRO A 65 15.99 2.45 3.53
N GLU A 66 15.39 1.63 2.65
CA GLU A 66 14.32 2.05 1.76
C GLU A 66 12.91 1.84 2.36
N CYS A 67 12.83 1.32 3.59
CA CYS A 67 11.54 1.07 4.26
C CYS A 67 10.81 2.35 4.70
N ILE A 68 11.48 3.49 4.73
CA ILE A 68 10.87 4.78 5.06
C ILE A 68 11.28 5.80 4.01
N LEU A 69 10.29 6.33 3.27
CA LEU A 69 10.49 7.41 2.31
C LEU A 69 9.94 8.71 2.86
N THR A 70 10.75 9.77 2.86
CA THR A 70 10.35 11.12 3.27
C THR A 70 9.91 11.95 2.08
N PHE A 71 8.94 12.83 2.30
CA PHE A 71 8.43 13.80 1.35
C PHE A 71 8.89 15.18 1.78
N SER A 72 9.64 15.87 0.94
CA SER A 72 10.13 17.21 1.24
C SER A 72 9.96 18.18 0.09
N ARG A 73 9.93 19.46 0.39
CA ARG A 73 9.95 20.54 -0.57
C ARG A 73 10.85 21.63 -0.04
N GLN A 74 11.86 22.02 -0.81
CA GLN A 74 12.85 23.03 -0.38
C GLN A 74 13.41 22.70 1.03
N GLU A 75 13.86 21.46 1.21
CA GLU A 75 14.39 20.90 2.46
C GLU A 75 13.40 20.81 3.64
N ARG A 76 12.19 21.35 3.49
CA ARG A 76 11.16 21.24 4.51
C ARG A 76 10.47 19.87 4.42
N LEU A 77 10.54 19.10 5.50
CA LEU A 77 9.83 17.84 5.62
C LEU A 77 8.31 18.09 5.65
N LEU A 78 7.59 17.47 4.75
CA LEU A 78 6.13 17.56 4.61
C LEU A 78 5.42 16.27 4.97
N GLY A 79 6.10 15.14 4.99
CA GLY A 79 5.52 13.85 5.30
C GLY A 79 6.47 12.70 5.07
N ALA A 80 5.93 11.51 5.29
CA ALA A 80 6.61 10.25 5.01
C ALA A 80 5.61 9.13 4.75
N ILE A 81 6.10 8.08 4.12
CA ILE A 81 5.46 6.78 4.04
C ILE A 81 6.44 5.72 4.56
N ALA A 82 5.94 4.80 5.37
CA ALA A 82 6.70 3.67 5.88
C ALA A 82 6.14 2.37 5.35
N PHE A 83 7.03 1.46 4.98
CA PHE A 83 6.71 0.14 4.44
C PHE A 83 7.27 -0.97 5.33
N LEU A 84 6.58 -2.09 5.36
CA LEU A 84 7.14 -3.37 5.75
C LEU A 84 7.23 -4.22 4.46
N TYR A 85 8.43 -4.50 4.03
CA TYR A 85 8.67 -5.42 2.92
C TYR A 85 8.68 -6.83 3.48
N LEU A 86 7.68 -7.62 3.12
CA LEU A 86 7.45 -8.94 3.70
C LEU A 86 8.08 -10.03 2.82
N ASN A 87 8.74 -10.99 3.45
CA ASN A 87 9.09 -12.26 2.81
C ASN A 87 7.83 -13.15 2.69
N SER A 88 7.94 -14.36 2.13
CA SER A 88 6.80 -15.27 1.95
C SER A 88 6.11 -15.62 3.27
N ARG A 89 6.87 -15.87 4.33
CA ARG A 89 6.32 -16.15 5.65
C ARG A 89 5.57 -14.94 6.23
N GLY A 90 6.11 -13.75 6.03
CA GLY A 90 5.48 -12.50 6.46
C GLY A 90 4.20 -12.21 5.69
N HIS A 91 4.15 -12.52 4.40
CA HIS A 91 2.93 -12.41 3.59
C HIS A 91 1.84 -13.35 4.11
N ASP A 92 2.16 -14.63 4.33
CA ASP A 92 1.23 -15.61 4.88
C ASP A 92 0.72 -15.19 6.27
N ALA A 93 1.64 -14.76 7.15
CA ALA A 93 1.31 -14.27 8.49
C ALA A 93 0.42 -13.01 8.46
N LEU A 94 0.58 -12.13 7.46
CA LEU A 94 -0.29 -10.97 7.27
C LEU A 94 -1.72 -11.40 6.93
N ILE A 95 -1.90 -12.32 5.98
CA ILE A 95 -3.23 -12.82 5.59
C ILE A 95 -3.90 -13.59 6.72
N LEU A 96 -3.12 -14.38 7.47
CA LEU A 96 -3.60 -15.18 8.61
C LEU A 96 -3.82 -14.35 9.90
N GLY A 97 -3.45 -13.05 9.90
CA GLY A 97 -3.56 -12.20 11.10
C GLY A 97 -2.58 -12.56 12.21
N GLU A 98 -1.49 -13.25 11.88
CA GLU A 98 -0.46 -13.70 12.81
C GLU A 98 0.68 -12.69 12.99
N ILE A 99 0.74 -11.66 12.13
CA ILE A 99 1.76 -10.61 12.23
C ILE A 99 1.31 -9.48 13.17
N SER A 100 2.13 -9.13 14.13
CA SER A 100 1.92 -7.92 14.92
C SER A 100 2.34 -6.69 14.12
N LEU A 101 1.36 -5.88 13.67
CA LEU A 101 1.64 -4.66 12.89
C LEU A 101 2.12 -3.48 13.77
N THR A 102 1.97 -3.58 15.09
CA THR A 102 2.53 -2.59 16.03
C THR A 102 4.02 -2.84 16.32
N HIS A 103 4.43 -4.11 16.35
CA HIS A 103 5.80 -4.54 16.61
C HIS A 103 6.17 -5.69 15.69
N PRO A 104 6.32 -5.45 14.37
CA PRO A 104 6.62 -6.51 13.42
C PRO A 104 7.92 -7.23 13.78
N ASP A 105 7.90 -8.57 13.72
CA ASP A 105 9.11 -9.37 13.86
C ASP A 105 9.94 -9.26 12.56
N ILE A 106 11.24 -9.03 12.71
CA ILE A 106 12.19 -8.98 11.59
C ILE A 106 12.19 -10.30 10.81
N GLY A 107 11.89 -11.43 11.44
CA GLY A 107 11.79 -12.73 10.76
C GLY A 107 10.70 -12.81 9.69
N PHE A 108 9.75 -11.89 9.67
CA PHE A 108 8.73 -11.75 8.63
C PHE A 108 9.13 -10.76 7.52
N LEU A 109 10.21 -10.02 7.70
CA LEU A 109 10.65 -9.01 6.74
C LEU A 109 11.62 -9.60 5.72
N ALA A 110 11.55 -9.09 4.50
CA ALA A 110 12.54 -9.32 3.47
C ALA A 110 13.74 -8.42 3.71
N GLY A 111 14.92 -8.98 3.83
CA GLY A 111 16.16 -8.23 3.90
C GLY A 111 16.47 -7.53 2.57
N ARG A 112 17.52 -6.71 2.56
CA ARG A 112 17.88 -5.86 1.42
C ARG A 112 18.07 -6.64 0.10
N ASN A 113 18.55 -7.88 0.18
CA ASN A 113 18.85 -8.73 -0.98
C ASN A 113 17.83 -9.86 -1.17
N ASP A 114 16.80 -9.91 -0.33
CA ASP A 114 15.77 -10.94 -0.39
C ASP A 114 14.65 -10.53 -1.36
N GLU A 115 13.94 -11.52 -1.86
CA GLU A 115 12.72 -11.32 -2.63
C GLU A 115 11.61 -10.76 -1.71
N VAL A 116 10.92 -9.74 -2.20
CA VAL A 116 9.76 -9.15 -1.52
C VAL A 116 8.50 -9.83 -2.04
N SER A 117 7.83 -10.59 -1.18
CA SER A 117 6.59 -11.30 -1.51
C SER A 117 5.35 -10.43 -1.37
N ALA A 118 5.39 -9.45 -0.45
CA ALA A 118 4.33 -8.47 -0.26
C ALA A 118 4.89 -7.16 0.29
N THR A 119 4.26 -6.04 -0.03
CA THR A 119 4.57 -4.73 0.53
C THR A 119 3.40 -4.27 1.40
N TYR A 120 3.61 -4.12 2.70
CA TYR A 120 2.61 -3.55 3.58
C TYR A 120 2.91 -2.08 3.83
N ILE A 121 1.95 -1.20 3.51
CA ILE A 121 2.03 0.24 3.83
C ILE A 121 1.71 0.39 5.31
N TRP A 122 2.75 0.56 6.12
CA TRP A 122 2.65 0.58 7.56
C TRP A 122 2.10 1.89 8.11
N ALA A 123 2.54 3.01 7.53
CA ALA A 123 2.03 4.33 7.88
C ALA A 123 2.20 5.31 6.72
N ILE A 124 1.23 6.22 6.59
CA ILE A 124 1.33 7.41 5.74
C ILE A 124 1.01 8.61 6.63
N ALA A 125 1.97 9.53 6.76
CA ALA A 125 1.78 10.78 7.46
C ALA A 125 2.25 11.94 6.56
N ALA A 126 1.34 12.81 6.13
CA ALA A 126 1.68 13.93 5.27
C ALA A 126 0.82 15.15 5.56
N THR A 127 1.42 16.34 5.52
CA THR A 127 0.73 17.62 5.72
C THR A 127 0.59 18.37 4.41
N GLY A 128 -0.58 18.97 4.18
CA GLY A 128 -0.84 19.81 3.03
C GLY A 128 -0.53 19.10 1.71
N ARG A 129 0.35 19.70 0.88
CA ARG A 129 0.76 19.15 -0.42
C ARG A 129 1.73 17.96 -0.33
N GLY A 130 2.19 17.60 0.87
CA GLY A 130 3.09 16.45 1.05
C GLY A 130 2.50 15.14 0.51
N ILE A 131 1.18 14.99 0.50
CA ILE A 131 0.49 13.82 -0.03
C ILE A 131 0.82 13.56 -1.52
N ALA A 132 1.21 14.58 -2.29
CA ALA A 132 1.67 14.41 -3.67
C ALA A 132 2.97 13.59 -3.80
N GLY A 133 3.70 13.38 -2.69
CA GLY A 133 4.83 12.47 -2.63
C GLY A 133 4.46 11.00 -2.88
N LEU A 134 3.20 10.63 -2.68
CA LEU A 134 2.73 9.25 -2.93
C LEU A 134 2.97 8.78 -4.36
N GLY A 135 2.86 9.67 -5.37
CA GLY A 135 3.14 9.30 -6.75
C GLY A 135 4.58 8.83 -6.96
N LYS A 136 5.55 9.50 -6.31
CA LYS A 136 6.96 9.08 -6.36
C LYS A 136 7.24 7.84 -5.50
N ALA A 137 6.56 7.69 -4.35
CA ALA A 137 6.64 6.47 -3.57
C ALA A 137 6.08 5.26 -4.32
N ALA A 138 4.95 5.42 -5.02
CA ALA A 138 4.42 4.39 -5.91
C ALA A 138 5.38 4.07 -7.06
N ALA A 139 6.05 5.10 -7.63
CA ALA A 139 7.09 4.91 -8.64
C ALA A 139 8.29 4.11 -8.10
N HIS A 140 8.70 4.35 -6.84
CA HIS A 140 9.73 3.55 -6.18
C HIS A 140 9.34 2.07 -6.10
N LEU A 141 8.09 1.77 -5.76
CA LEU A 141 7.59 0.40 -5.70
C LEU A 141 7.45 -0.28 -7.07
N ARG A 142 7.66 0.42 -8.19
CA ARG A 142 7.74 -0.17 -9.54
C ARG A 142 9.14 -0.64 -9.92
N THR A 143 10.14 -0.43 -9.08
CA THR A 143 11.50 -0.95 -9.33
C THR A 143 11.52 -2.48 -9.25
N PRO A 144 12.49 -3.15 -9.90
CA PRO A 144 12.51 -4.63 -10.02
C PRO A 144 12.36 -5.38 -8.69
N ARG A 145 12.85 -4.80 -7.59
CA ARG A 145 12.77 -5.43 -6.27
C ARG A 145 11.34 -5.57 -5.75
N TYR A 146 10.46 -4.61 -6.06
CA TYR A 146 9.12 -4.53 -5.46
C TYR A 146 7.99 -4.79 -6.45
N VAL A 147 8.29 -4.75 -7.75
CA VAL A 147 7.28 -4.75 -8.81
C VAL A 147 6.38 -5.98 -8.79
N GLY A 148 6.90 -7.14 -8.37
CA GLY A 148 6.14 -8.40 -8.25
C GLY A 148 5.28 -8.52 -7.00
N ALA A 149 5.46 -7.64 -6.00
CA ALA A 149 4.78 -7.72 -4.72
C ALA A 149 3.47 -6.92 -4.72
N ASP A 150 2.37 -7.54 -4.34
CA ASP A 150 1.12 -6.83 -4.08
C ASP A 150 1.25 -5.90 -2.87
N CYS A 151 0.47 -4.81 -2.88
CA CYS A 151 0.52 -3.82 -1.82
C CYS A 151 -0.67 -3.99 -0.88
N PHE A 152 -0.39 -4.01 0.41
CA PHE A 152 -1.39 -4.14 1.46
C PHE A 152 -1.40 -2.91 2.37
N ALA A 153 -2.53 -2.59 2.95
CA ALA A 153 -2.68 -1.51 3.92
C ALA A 153 -3.89 -1.74 4.84
N GLN A 154 -3.88 -1.11 6.01
CA GLN A 154 -5.05 -0.99 6.88
C GLN A 154 -5.36 0.50 7.10
N PRO A 155 -6.54 1.00 6.70
CA PRO A 155 -6.89 2.39 6.93
C PRO A 155 -7.27 2.61 8.40
N SER A 156 -6.53 3.43 9.13
CA SER A 156 -6.83 3.80 10.52
C SER A 156 -7.75 5.02 10.64
N THR A 157 -8.05 5.71 9.53
CA THR A 157 -8.88 6.92 9.47
C THR A 157 -9.82 6.89 8.29
N ALA A 158 -10.90 7.67 8.32
CA ALA A 158 -11.79 7.85 7.17
C ALA A 158 -11.02 8.40 5.94
N ALA A 159 -10.16 9.40 6.15
CA ALA A 159 -9.33 9.95 5.07
C ALA A 159 -8.36 8.90 4.48
N GLY A 160 -7.80 8.01 5.32
CA GLY A 160 -7.00 6.88 4.85
C GLY A 160 -7.81 5.91 4.00
N ARG A 161 -9.04 5.60 4.40
CA ARG A 161 -9.96 4.75 3.63
C ARG A 161 -10.30 5.36 2.27
N ASP A 162 -10.61 6.66 2.25
CA ASP A 162 -10.88 7.39 1.01
C ASP A 162 -9.66 7.39 0.08
N LEU A 163 -8.46 7.58 0.63
CA LEU A 163 -7.21 7.53 -0.11
C LEU A 163 -6.98 6.14 -0.72
N LEU A 164 -7.13 5.06 0.07
CA LEU A 164 -6.97 3.69 -0.43
C LEU A 164 -7.99 3.39 -1.54
N THR A 165 -9.25 3.78 -1.35
CA THR A 165 -10.30 3.62 -2.37
C THR A 165 -9.95 4.39 -3.66
N ALA A 166 -9.52 5.65 -3.53
CA ALA A 166 -9.16 6.50 -4.66
C ALA A 166 -7.94 5.99 -5.44
N THR A 167 -7.05 5.23 -4.78
CA THR A 167 -5.83 4.66 -5.38
C THR A 167 -5.99 3.19 -5.80
N GLY A 168 -7.21 2.65 -5.77
CA GLY A 168 -7.52 1.34 -6.33
C GLY A 168 -7.36 0.16 -5.38
N PHE A 169 -7.04 0.41 -4.11
CA PHE A 169 -7.07 -0.65 -3.09
C PHE A 169 -8.50 -1.12 -2.85
N LYS A 170 -8.64 -2.38 -2.50
CA LYS A 170 -9.93 -3.03 -2.18
C LYS A 170 -9.80 -3.80 -0.89
N PRO A 171 -10.87 -3.83 -0.06
CA PRO A 171 -10.89 -4.71 1.10
C PRO A 171 -10.85 -6.17 0.63
N ILE A 172 -10.10 -7.00 1.34
CA ILE A 172 -9.98 -8.42 1.04
C ILE A 172 -10.40 -9.28 2.23
N PRO A 173 -10.93 -10.49 1.97
CA PRO A 173 -11.13 -11.48 3.02
C PRO A 173 -9.78 -11.90 3.60
N SER A 174 -9.59 -11.73 4.90
CA SER A 174 -8.39 -12.15 5.62
C SER A 174 -8.68 -12.29 7.10
N PHE A 175 -7.83 -12.98 7.85
CA PHE A 175 -7.91 -12.99 9.31
C PHE A 175 -7.36 -11.70 9.93
N GLN A 176 -6.55 -10.94 9.18
CA GLN A 176 -6.15 -9.59 9.59
C GLN A 176 -7.33 -8.63 9.40
N PRO A 177 -7.84 -7.99 10.47
CA PRO A 177 -9.01 -7.10 10.38
C PRO A 177 -8.78 -5.93 9.41
N ASP A 178 -9.83 -5.59 8.63
CA ASP A 178 -9.84 -4.42 7.72
C ASP A 178 -8.59 -4.32 6.81
N LEU A 179 -8.12 -5.47 6.30
CA LEU A 179 -6.99 -5.51 5.37
C LEU A 179 -7.46 -5.16 3.95
N TRP A 180 -6.73 -4.27 3.32
CA TRP A 180 -6.94 -3.84 1.93
C TRP A 180 -5.75 -4.23 1.09
N CYS A 181 -6.00 -4.61 -0.16
CA CYS A 181 -4.99 -5.00 -1.12
C CYS A 181 -5.11 -4.18 -2.42
N TYR A 182 -3.98 -3.77 -2.95
CA TYR A 182 -3.80 -3.36 -4.32
C TYR A 182 -3.04 -4.47 -5.06
N GLU A 183 -3.79 -5.26 -5.83
CA GLU A 183 -3.22 -6.30 -6.67
C GLU A 183 -2.51 -5.68 -7.86
N ARG A 184 -1.27 -6.05 -8.07
CA ARG A 184 -0.51 -5.60 -9.24
C ARG A 184 -1.18 -6.10 -10.52
N PRO A 185 -1.29 -5.27 -11.57
CA PRO A 185 -1.99 -5.66 -12.82
C PRO A 185 -1.48 -6.95 -13.45
N TRP A 186 -0.18 -7.23 -13.33
CA TRP A 186 0.45 -8.45 -13.85
C TRP A 186 0.31 -9.67 -12.95
N ASN A 187 -0.02 -9.51 -11.68
CA ASN A 187 -0.34 -10.62 -10.77
C ASN A 187 -1.80 -11.08 -10.93
N ARG A 188 -2.63 -10.29 -11.60
CA ARG A 188 -4.02 -10.67 -11.86
C ARG A 188 -4.00 -11.87 -12.82
N LEU A 189 -4.38 -13.04 -12.33
CA LEU A 189 -4.64 -14.18 -13.20
C LEU A 189 -5.66 -13.75 -14.26
N PRO A 190 -5.44 -14.07 -15.55
CA PRO A 190 -6.45 -13.83 -16.56
C PRO A 190 -7.73 -14.49 -16.09
N SER A 191 -8.78 -13.71 -15.91
CA SER A 191 -10.10 -14.24 -15.56
C SER A 191 -10.45 -15.25 -16.64
N ASN A 192 -10.37 -16.54 -16.35
CA ASN A 192 -10.77 -17.61 -17.24
C ASN A 192 -12.30 -17.57 -17.41
N THR A 193 -12.77 -16.52 -18.06
CA THR A 193 -14.12 -16.44 -18.61
C THR A 193 -14.09 -17.04 -20.03
N SER A 194 -13.48 -18.20 -20.16
CA SER A 194 -13.68 -19.05 -21.32
C SER A 194 -14.80 -19.99 -21.00
N ALA A 195 -16.00 -19.56 -21.38
CA ALA A 195 -17.17 -20.41 -21.48
C ALA A 195 -16.75 -21.76 -22.06
N VAL A 196 -16.88 -22.80 -21.24
CA VAL A 196 -16.95 -24.17 -21.73
C VAL A 196 -18.21 -24.21 -22.60
N LYS A 197 -18.05 -23.96 -23.90
CA LYS A 197 -19.04 -24.37 -24.91
C LYS A 197 -19.00 -25.89 -24.93
N SER A 198 -19.86 -26.49 -24.11
CA SER A 198 -20.22 -27.88 -24.20
C SER A 198 -20.89 -28.11 -25.57
N THR A 199 -20.10 -28.45 -26.55
CA THR A 199 -20.59 -29.05 -27.79
C THR A 199 -20.96 -30.49 -27.48
N ARG A 200 -22.21 -30.72 -27.02
CA ARG A 200 -22.84 -32.03 -27.12
C ARG A 200 -23.14 -32.24 -28.58
N SER A 201 -22.25 -32.92 -29.27
CA SER A 201 -22.55 -33.58 -30.52
C SER A 201 -23.37 -34.84 -30.21
N PHE A 202 -24.67 -34.81 -30.49
CA PHE A 202 -25.48 -36.00 -30.62
C PHE A 202 -25.16 -36.60 -31.98
N ALA A 203 -24.34 -37.63 -31.99
CA ALA A 203 -24.22 -38.50 -33.13
C ALA A 203 -25.32 -39.58 -33.02
N ASP A 204 -26.32 -39.40 -33.83
CA ASP A 204 -27.31 -40.40 -34.16
C ASP A 204 -26.62 -41.55 -34.91
N ALA A 205 -26.67 -42.76 -34.41
CA ALA A 205 -26.29 -43.94 -35.11
C ALA A 205 -27.47 -44.92 -35.12
N ARG A 206 -28.21 -44.90 -36.23
CA ARG A 206 -29.02 -46.02 -36.64
C ARG A 206 -28.10 -47.03 -37.36
N HIS A 207 -28.08 -48.20 -36.90
CA HIS A 207 -28.29 -49.49 -37.58
C HIS A 207 -27.95 -50.62 -36.63
#